data_01cd9517b49ba02d51024dd5d96f0f5a
#
_entry.id   01cd9517b49ba02d51024dd5d96f0f5a
#
_cell.length_a   1.000
_cell.length_b   1.000
_cell.length_c   1.000
_cell.angle_alpha   90.00
_cell.angle_beta   90.00
_cell.angle_gamma   90.00
#
_symmetry.space_group_name_H-M   'P 1'
#
loop_
_entity.id
_entity.type
_entity.pdbx_description
1 polymer ?
#
loop_
_entity_poly.entity_id
_entity_poly.type
_entity_poly.pdbx_seq_one_letter_code
_entity_poly.pdbx_strand_id
1 'polypeptide(L)'
;MKNNKLPFQIGKHYENWEFDLEPSDVERIIGFDSYFHIRELSFLGIIPRYTELVFCWDILKVVILTVDFETKEQLELFRDILALNFGSKTQFKNEDLQAEIYSVARHIELWLVYIPDGYRIEISYGCSKYLNIIYN
;
A
#
# COMPACT_ATOMS: atom_id res chain seq x y z
N MET A 1 -14.20 10.27 -7.91
CA MET A 1 -13.46 9.17 -8.51
C MET A 1 -12.64 8.45 -7.44
N LYS A 2 -12.61 7.13 -7.52
CA LYS A 2 -11.99 6.31 -6.48
C LYS A 2 -10.52 6.62 -6.24
N ASN A 3 -9.75 6.85 -7.30
CA ASN A 3 -8.32 7.10 -7.19
C ASN A 3 -7.97 8.43 -6.52
N ASN A 4 -8.93 9.36 -6.39
CA ASN A 4 -8.69 10.61 -5.68
C ASN A 4 -8.50 10.40 -4.18
N LYS A 5 -8.83 9.22 -3.67
CA LYS A 5 -8.68 8.88 -2.24
C LYS A 5 -7.30 8.34 -1.93
N LEU A 6 -6.52 7.98 -2.95
CA LEU A 6 -5.18 7.42 -2.76
C LEU A 6 -4.16 8.55 -2.58
N PRO A 7 -3.25 8.44 -1.61
CA PRO A 7 -2.31 9.52 -1.30
C PRO A 7 -1.29 9.82 -2.40
N PHE A 8 -0.95 8.82 -3.22
CA PHE A 8 0.01 8.99 -4.31
C PHE A 8 -0.56 8.38 -5.57
N GLN A 9 -0.47 9.10 -6.68
CA GLN A 9 -1.02 8.62 -7.94
C GLN A 9 -0.02 7.70 -8.64
N ILE A 10 -0.43 6.46 -8.87
CA ILE A 10 0.35 5.48 -9.64
C ILE A 10 0.57 6.01 -11.05
N GLY A 11 1.78 5.84 -11.57
CA GLY A 11 2.16 6.28 -12.91
C GLY A 11 2.81 7.65 -12.97
N LYS A 12 2.85 8.38 -11.86
CA LYS A 12 3.55 9.68 -11.80
C LYS A 12 5.04 9.49 -11.64
N HIS A 13 5.79 10.52 -12.05
CA HIS A 13 7.24 10.50 -12.00
C HIS A 13 7.79 10.82 -10.62
N TYR A 14 8.95 10.24 -10.31
CA TYR A 14 9.71 10.46 -9.10
C TYR A 14 9.86 11.94 -8.73
N GLU A 15 10.04 12.81 -9.73
CA GLU A 15 10.23 14.25 -9.53
C GLU A 15 9.10 14.92 -8.73
N ASN A 16 7.90 14.33 -8.73
CA ASN A 16 6.78 14.88 -7.96
C ASN A 16 7.05 14.86 -6.46
N TRP A 17 7.94 13.97 -5.97
CA TRP A 17 8.17 13.78 -4.54
C TRP A 17 9.64 13.77 -4.15
N GLU A 18 10.58 14.03 -5.07
CA GLU A 18 12.01 13.79 -4.85
C GLU A 18 12.59 14.47 -3.61
N PHE A 19 12.06 15.63 -3.22
CA PHE A 19 12.55 16.34 -2.04
C PHE A 19 12.04 15.76 -0.72
N ASP A 20 11.10 14.85 -0.77
CA ASP A 20 10.47 14.22 0.40
C ASP A 20 10.79 12.74 0.49
N LEU A 21 11.79 12.26 -0.26
CA LEU A 21 12.13 10.84 -0.32
C LEU A 21 13.52 10.55 0.21
N GLU A 22 13.63 9.43 0.95
CA GLU A 22 14.90 8.85 1.38
C GLU A 22 15.04 7.46 0.79
N PRO A 23 16.23 7.07 0.27
CA PRO A 23 16.42 5.72 -0.25
C PRO A 23 16.18 4.66 0.80
N SER A 24 15.53 3.57 0.40
CA SER A 24 15.33 2.39 1.22
C SER A 24 16.38 1.34 0.86
N ASP A 25 16.87 0.63 1.88
CA ASP A 25 17.79 -0.49 1.69
C ASP A 25 17.07 -1.76 1.25
N VAL A 26 15.74 -1.78 1.33
CA VAL A 26 14.95 -2.95 0.98
C VAL A 26 14.52 -2.86 -0.48
N GLU A 27 14.86 -3.90 -1.26
CA GLU A 27 14.43 -4.01 -2.65
C GLU A 27 13.19 -4.90 -2.71
N ARG A 28 12.02 -4.29 -2.82
CA ARG A 28 10.74 -5.01 -2.86
C ARG A 28 10.57 -5.84 -4.12
N ILE A 29 11.01 -5.28 -5.23
CA ILE A 29 11.00 -5.94 -6.54
C ILE A 29 12.41 -5.76 -7.11
N ILE A 30 13.02 -6.84 -7.56
CA ILE A 30 14.37 -6.80 -8.11
C ILE A 30 14.44 -5.82 -9.27
N GLY A 31 15.37 -4.86 -9.18
CA GLY A 31 15.57 -3.84 -10.20
C GLY A 31 14.69 -2.61 -10.07
N PHE A 32 13.80 -2.57 -9.07
CA PHE A 32 12.98 -1.39 -8.80
C PHE A 32 13.57 -0.62 -7.62
N ASP A 33 13.48 0.71 -7.68
CA ASP A 33 13.99 1.58 -6.63
C ASP A 33 12.92 1.85 -5.59
N SER A 34 13.26 1.64 -4.31
CA SER A 34 12.34 1.90 -3.20
C SER A 34 12.82 3.09 -2.38
N TYR A 35 11.89 3.94 -1.99
CA TYR A 35 12.14 5.12 -1.16
C TYR A 35 11.11 5.21 -0.05
N PHE A 36 11.54 5.75 1.09
CA PHE A 36 10.62 6.15 2.15
C PHE A 36 10.21 7.61 1.94
N HIS A 37 8.91 7.87 2.02
CA HIS A 37 8.38 9.23 2.02
C HIS A 37 8.45 9.74 3.45
N ILE A 38 9.14 10.86 3.66
CA ILE A 38 9.48 11.33 5.01
C ILE A 38 8.42 12.21 5.65
N ARG A 39 7.46 12.72 4.88
CA ARG A 39 6.39 13.55 5.41
C ARG A 39 5.25 12.68 5.93
N GLU A 40 4.68 13.09 7.06
CA GLU A 40 3.49 12.46 7.60
C GLU A 40 2.32 12.65 6.65
N LEU A 41 1.53 11.59 6.48
CA LEU A 41 0.31 11.64 5.70
C LEU A 41 -0.80 10.86 6.41
N SER A 42 -2.03 11.12 6.00
CA SER A 42 -3.20 10.41 6.50
C SER A 42 -3.90 9.73 5.32
N PHE A 43 -4.28 8.48 5.52
CA PHE A 43 -5.06 7.72 4.53
C PHE A 43 -6.30 7.16 5.21
N LEU A 44 -7.48 7.65 4.80
CA LEU A 44 -8.77 7.21 5.35
C LEU A 44 -8.79 7.24 6.88
N GLY A 45 -8.22 8.29 7.47
CA GLY A 45 -8.21 8.49 8.91
C GLY A 45 -7.10 7.80 9.68
N ILE A 46 -6.20 7.07 9.00
CA ILE A 46 -5.04 6.47 9.66
C ILE A 46 -3.76 7.15 9.23
N ILE A 47 -2.76 7.11 10.12
CA ILE A 47 -1.43 7.66 9.85
C ILE A 47 -0.46 6.48 9.79
N PRO A 48 0.10 6.16 8.61
CA PRO A 48 1.06 5.07 8.51
C PRO A 48 2.32 5.34 9.31
N ARG A 49 2.91 4.28 9.84
CA ARG A 49 4.22 4.33 10.48
C ARG A 49 5.32 4.56 9.44
N TYR A 50 5.20 3.87 8.30
CA TYR A 50 6.12 4.01 7.17
C TYR A 50 5.32 4.11 5.89
N THR A 51 5.82 4.94 4.97
CA THR A 51 5.27 5.07 3.63
C THR A 51 6.40 4.81 2.65
N GLU A 52 6.22 3.77 1.83
CA GLU A 52 7.24 3.35 0.88
C GLU A 52 6.72 3.50 -0.53
N LEU A 53 7.52 4.14 -1.39
CA LEU A 53 7.20 4.32 -2.80
C LEU A 53 8.17 3.50 -3.64
N VAL A 54 7.65 2.68 -4.54
CA VAL A 54 8.44 1.77 -5.38
C VAL A 54 8.35 2.22 -6.82
N PHE A 55 9.50 2.53 -7.42
CA PHE A 55 9.62 3.10 -8.77
C PHE A 55 10.32 2.16 -9.71
N CYS A 56 9.90 2.18 -10.97
CA CYS A 56 10.62 1.56 -12.06
C CYS A 56 10.81 2.62 -13.16
N TRP A 57 12.07 2.89 -13.54
CA TRP A 57 12.38 3.95 -14.50
C TRP A 57 11.76 5.29 -14.11
N ASP A 58 11.87 5.63 -12.82
CA ASP A 58 11.35 6.86 -12.21
C ASP A 58 9.83 7.02 -12.23
N ILE A 59 9.10 5.96 -12.58
CA ILE A 59 7.64 5.95 -12.57
C ILE A 59 7.14 5.16 -11.37
N LEU A 60 6.24 5.75 -10.59
CA LEU A 60 5.66 5.12 -9.41
C LEU A 60 4.81 3.91 -9.80
N LYS A 61 5.15 2.74 -9.27
CA LYS A 61 4.46 1.48 -9.56
C LYS A 61 3.68 0.93 -8.39
N VAL A 62 4.19 1.07 -7.17
CA VAL A 62 3.56 0.53 -5.97
C VAL A 62 3.78 1.49 -4.81
N VAL A 63 2.76 1.62 -3.97
CA VAL A 63 2.84 2.33 -2.69
C VAL A 63 2.55 1.34 -1.58
N ILE A 64 3.36 1.34 -0.53
CA ILE A 64 3.21 0.44 0.61
C ILE A 64 3.13 1.29 1.89
N LEU A 65 1.99 1.22 2.57
CA LEU A 65 1.77 1.90 3.84
C LEU A 65 1.82 0.86 4.94
N THR A 66 2.77 1.02 5.87
CA THR A 66 2.87 0.12 7.03
C THR A 66 2.13 0.76 8.20
N VAL A 67 1.15 0.05 8.74
CA VAL A 67 0.29 0.55 9.81
C VAL A 67 0.29 -0.42 10.98
N ASP A 68 0.47 0.10 12.19
CA ASP A 68 0.33 -0.66 13.43
C ASP A 68 -0.98 -0.27 14.09
N PHE A 69 -1.94 -1.19 14.12
CA PHE A 69 -3.19 -0.99 14.87
C PHE A 69 -2.98 -1.40 16.33
N GLU A 70 -3.49 -0.60 17.24
CA GLU A 70 -3.37 -0.90 18.67
C GLU A 70 -4.33 -1.99 19.11
N THR A 71 -5.50 -2.06 18.48
CA THR A 71 -6.55 -3.02 18.86
C THR A 71 -7.15 -3.66 17.60
N LYS A 72 -7.79 -4.82 17.83
CA LYS A 72 -8.53 -5.50 16.78
C LYS A 72 -9.72 -4.65 16.29
N GLU A 73 -10.34 -3.93 17.21
CA GLU A 73 -11.49 -3.07 16.89
C GLU A 73 -11.10 -1.96 15.93
N GLN A 74 -9.92 -1.36 16.10
CA GLN A 74 -9.41 -0.35 15.18
C GLN A 74 -9.19 -0.92 13.79
N LEU A 75 -8.65 -2.12 13.70
CA LEU A 75 -8.46 -2.82 12.44
C LEU A 75 -9.80 -3.08 11.74
N GLU A 76 -10.76 -3.60 12.49
CA GLU A 76 -12.09 -3.89 11.94
C GLU A 76 -12.78 -2.64 11.44
N LEU A 77 -12.68 -1.54 12.18
CA LEU A 77 -13.23 -0.26 11.76
C LEU A 77 -12.59 0.21 10.46
N PHE A 78 -11.29 0.06 10.33
CA PHE A 78 -10.59 0.44 9.10
C PHE A 78 -11.04 -0.43 7.92
N ARG A 79 -11.22 -1.73 8.13
CA ARG A 79 -11.75 -2.64 7.10
C ARG A 79 -13.15 -2.20 6.64
N ASP A 80 -14.01 -1.77 7.57
CA ASP A 80 -15.33 -1.25 7.23
C ASP A 80 -15.22 0.01 6.37
N ILE A 81 -14.28 0.88 6.71
CA ILE A 81 -14.03 2.11 5.93
C ILE A 81 -13.55 1.77 4.52
N LEU A 82 -12.66 0.78 4.39
CA LEU A 82 -12.23 0.32 3.06
C LEU A 82 -13.41 -0.21 2.24
N ALA A 83 -14.25 -1.03 2.84
CA ALA A 83 -15.41 -1.58 2.15
C ALA A 83 -16.37 -0.46 1.72
N LEU A 84 -16.57 0.52 2.57
CA LEU A 84 -17.44 1.67 2.26
C LEU A 84 -16.90 2.49 1.09
N ASN A 85 -15.58 2.64 0.99
CA ASN A 85 -14.96 3.45 -0.06
C ASN A 85 -14.74 2.69 -1.37
N PHE A 86 -14.46 1.38 -1.30
CA PHE A 86 -14.03 0.63 -2.48
C PHE A 86 -14.90 -0.59 -2.80
N GLY A 87 -15.87 -0.88 -1.96
CA GLY A 87 -16.84 -1.95 -2.21
C GLY A 87 -16.33 -3.33 -1.79
N SER A 88 -16.77 -4.35 -2.51
CA SER A 88 -16.47 -5.74 -2.17
C SER A 88 -15.00 -6.09 -2.42
N LYS A 89 -14.54 -7.07 -1.67
CA LYS A 89 -13.16 -7.54 -1.69
C LYS A 89 -13.09 -9.00 -2.09
N THR A 90 -11.89 -9.43 -2.52
CA THR A 90 -11.55 -10.84 -2.68
C THR A 90 -10.49 -11.21 -1.65
N GLN A 91 -10.36 -12.51 -1.38
CA GLN A 91 -9.39 -13.02 -0.41
C GLN A 91 -8.20 -13.62 -1.15
N PHE A 92 -7.00 -13.42 -0.60
CA PHE A 92 -5.79 -14.10 -1.02
C PHE A 92 -5.14 -14.72 0.20
N LYS A 93 -4.71 -15.97 0.07
CA LYS A 93 -4.03 -16.66 1.16
C LYS A 93 -3.03 -17.65 0.61
N ASN A 94 -1.83 -17.63 1.18
CA ASN A 94 -0.84 -18.68 0.96
C ASN A 94 -0.25 -19.10 2.30
N GLU A 95 0.84 -19.88 2.30
CA GLU A 95 1.44 -20.39 3.53
C GLU A 95 1.95 -19.28 4.45
N ASP A 96 2.39 -18.16 3.85
CA ASP A 96 3.12 -17.12 4.56
C ASP A 96 2.31 -15.88 4.88
N LEU A 97 1.23 -15.62 4.12
CA LEU A 97 0.44 -14.41 4.35
C LEU A 97 -1.02 -14.56 3.96
N GLN A 98 -1.79 -13.62 4.44
CA GLN A 98 -3.20 -13.49 4.13
C GLN A 98 -3.46 -12.04 3.74
N ALA A 99 -4.26 -11.82 2.70
CA ALA A 99 -4.59 -10.48 2.24
C ALA A 99 -6.04 -10.36 1.80
N GLU A 100 -6.56 -9.15 1.89
CA GLU A 100 -7.85 -8.78 1.31
C GLU A 100 -7.57 -7.81 0.17
N ILE A 101 -8.18 -8.05 -0.98
CA ILE A 101 -7.88 -7.33 -2.21
C ILE A 101 -9.11 -6.53 -2.64
N TYR A 102 -8.93 -5.23 -2.80
CA TYR A 102 -9.97 -4.31 -3.27
C TYR A 102 -9.59 -3.75 -4.63
N SER A 103 -10.57 -3.60 -5.52
CA SER A 103 -10.36 -2.87 -6.77
C SER A 103 -10.61 -1.40 -6.49
N VAL A 104 -9.58 -0.57 -6.61
CA VAL A 104 -9.67 0.84 -6.23
C VAL A 104 -9.69 1.79 -7.42
N ALA A 105 -9.19 1.33 -8.57
CA ALA A 105 -9.23 2.06 -9.82
C ALA A 105 -8.99 1.07 -10.96
N ARG A 106 -9.10 1.53 -12.21
CA ARG A 106 -8.83 0.66 -13.34
C ARG A 106 -7.38 0.16 -13.29
N HIS A 107 -7.20 -1.16 -13.30
CA HIS A 107 -5.91 -1.86 -13.24
C HIS A 107 -5.13 -1.61 -11.94
N ILE A 108 -5.75 -1.01 -10.93
CA ILE A 108 -5.11 -0.77 -9.65
C ILE A 108 -5.89 -1.48 -8.56
N GLU A 109 -5.17 -2.32 -7.80
CA GLU A 109 -5.70 -3.02 -6.64
C GLU A 109 -5.07 -2.45 -5.37
N LEU A 110 -5.81 -2.54 -4.28
CA LEU A 110 -5.30 -2.27 -2.94
C LEU A 110 -5.37 -3.56 -2.16
N TRP A 111 -4.22 -3.98 -1.63
CA TRP A 111 -4.10 -5.19 -0.82
C TRP A 111 -3.93 -4.82 0.64
N LEU A 112 -4.82 -5.32 1.48
CA LEU A 112 -4.68 -5.25 2.93
C LEU A 112 -3.99 -6.53 3.37
N VAL A 113 -2.68 -6.45 3.64
CA VAL A 113 -1.83 -7.62 3.89
C VAL A 113 -1.58 -7.75 5.38
N TYR A 114 -1.96 -8.89 5.95
CA TYR A 114 -1.77 -9.17 7.36
C TYR A 114 -0.36 -9.70 7.61
N ILE A 115 0.36 -9.04 8.52
CA ILE A 115 1.66 -9.48 8.98
C ILE A 115 1.42 -10.33 10.24
N PRO A 116 1.99 -11.54 10.34
CA PRO A 116 1.63 -12.49 11.41
C PRO A 116 1.82 -12.00 12.83
N ASP A 117 2.67 -11.02 13.07
CA ASP A 117 3.07 -10.59 14.41
C ASP A 117 2.19 -9.48 14.98
N GLY A 118 0.92 -9.76 15.26
CA GLY A 118 0.01 -8.82 15.91
C GLY A 118 -0.91 -8.10 14.93
N TYR A 119 -1.09 -6.79 15.11
CA TYR A 119 -2.01 -5.99 14.29
C TYR A 119 -1.30 -5.11 13.26
N ARG A 120 -0.08 -5.50 12.90
CA ARG A 120 0.64 -4.81 11.84
C ARG A 120 0.11 -5.22 10.48
N ILE A 121 -0.11 -4.23 9.64
CA ILE A 121 -0.66 -4.42 8.32
C ILE A 121 0.16 -3.62 7.32
N GLU A 122 0.40 -4.20 6.14
CA GLU A 122 0.84 -3.44 4.98
C GLU A 122 -0.36 -3.19 4.09
N ILE A 123 -0.60 -1.92 3.78
CA ILE A 123 -1.63 -1.52 2.83
C ILE A 123 -0.89 -1.13 1.56
N SER A 124 -1.00 -1.97 0.53
CA SER A 124 -0.21 -1.78 -0.69
C SER A 124 -1.13 -1.61 -1.88
N TYR A 125 -0.84 -0.63 -2.73
CA TYR A 125 -1.63 -0.49 -3.94
C TYR A 125 -0.76 -0.26 -5.17
N GLY A 126 -1.29 -0.70 -6.31
CA GLY A 126 -0.62 -0.66 -7.59
C GLY A 126 -1.24 -1.68 -8.54
N CYS A 127 -0.58 -1.90 -9.67
CA CYS A 127 -1.02 -2.94 -10.61
C CYS A 127 -0.83 -4.32 -9.98
N SER A 128 -1.81 -5.20 -10.17
CA SER A 128 -1.81 -6.53 -9.55
C SER A 128 -0.56 -7.34 -9.83
N LYS A 129 0.02 -7.21 -11.03
CA LYS A 129 1.24 -7.96 -11.36
C LYS A 129 2.42 -7.62 -10.45
N TYR A 130 2.55 -6.36 -10.03
CA TYR A 130 3.63 -5.93 -9.13
C TYR A 130 3.34 -6.38 -7.70
N LEU A 131 2.09 -6.27 -7.28
CA LEU A 131 1.69 -6.72 -5.94
C LEU A 131 1.90 -8.24 -5.80
N ASN A 132 1.61 -9.00 -6.84
CA ASN A 132 1.88 -10.43 -6.85
C ASN A 132 3.36 -10.76 -6.75
N ILE A 133 4.23 -9.95 -7.34
CA ILE A 133 5.68 -10.16 -7.21
C ILE A 133 6.12 -9.93 -5.76
N ILE A 134 5.58 -8.91 -5.11
CA ILE A 134 5.97 -8.57 -3.72
C ILE A 134 5.47 -9.63 -2.73
N TYR A 135 4.24 -10.11 -2.89
CA TYR A 135 3.58 -10.90 -1.85
C TYR A 135 3.37 -12.36 -2.20
N ASN A 136 3.68 -12.74 -3.39
CA ASN A 136 3.43 -14.13 -3.83
C ASN A 136 4.75 -14.89 -4.15
#